data_876209b51e0f9b0419a215c734a7b6f2
#
_entry.id   876209b51e0f9b0419a215c734a7b6f2
#
_cell.length_a   1.000
_cell.length_b   1.000
_cell.length_c   1.000
_cell.angle_alpha   90.00
_cell.angle_beta   90.00
_cell.angle_gamma   90.00
#
_symmetry.space_group_name_H-M   'P 1'
#
loop_
_entity.id
_entity.type
_entity.pdbx_description
1 polymer ?
#
loop_
_entity_poly.entity_id
_entity_poly.type
_entity_poly.pdbx_seq_one_letter_code
_entity_poly.pdbx_strand_id
1 'polypeptide(L)'
;MRRTRASIIAAFSQLLEERPLNKITVKDVVDRCDINRNTFYYYFSDIYEVLDALIEYETEQSLKEEDAEASFYEELLHKYHLVLNYRKAIGHLYTSKNRELISNYFYTVTEAFVMKHVQKEAKGMDVPEEEIKFIVDFYSNSLIGMMLRWIKEGMPEKKDHLIQKWSVSYQATVKILLQGCLAEQHPGASVFKRQAHDPLP
;
A
#
# COMPACT_ATOMS: atom_id res chain seq x y z
N MET A 1 -12.78 -12.96 24.89
CA MET A 1 -12.71 -13.55 23.55
C MET A 1 -11.93 -12.70 22.53
N ARG A 2 -12.22 -11.41 22.30
CA ARG A 2 -11.42 -10.56 21.38
C ARG A 2 -9.93 -10.46 21.74
N ARG A 3 -9.56 -10.41 23.02
CA ARG A 3 -8.17 -10.26 23.47
C ARG A 3 -7.28 -11.46 23.08
N THR A 4 -7.76 -12.70 23.21
CA THR A 4 -6.96 -13.90 22.90
C THR A 4 -6.68 -14.01 21.39
N ARG A 5 -7.68 -13.76 20.52
CA ARG A 5 -7.47 -13.74 19.06
C ARG A 5 -6.41 -12.68 18.68
N ALA A 6 -6.50 -11.48 19.24
CA ALA A 6 -5.53 -10.42 18.99
C ALA A 6 -4.13 -10.78 19.52
N SER A 7 -4.02 -11.44 20.68
CA SER A 7 -2.73 -11.92 21.22
C SER A 7 -2.08 -12.95 20.30
N ILE A 8 -2.85 -13.88 19.71
CA ILE A 8 -2.35 -14.87 18.75
C ILE A 8 -1.78 -14.16 17.49
N ILE A 9 -2.52 -13.20 16.92
CA ILE A 9 -2.09 -12.44 15.75
C ILE A 9 -0.81 -11.64 16.08
N ALA A 10 -0.76 -10.96 17.21
CA ALA A 10 0.40 -10.18 17.63
C ALA A 10 1.66 -11.06 17.87
N ALA A 11 1.51 -12.21 18.50
CA ALA A 11 2.61 -13.16 18.68
C ALA A 11 3.11 -13.72 17.35
N PHE A 12 2.20 -14.01 16.43
CA PHE A 12 2.55 -14.47 15.10
C PHE A 12 3.30 -13.39 14.29
N SER A 13 2.84 -12.14 14.34
CA SER A 13 3.53 -11.00 13.72
C SER A 13 4.97 -10.85 14.23
N GLN A 14 5.19 -10.95 15.55
CA GLN A 14 6.53 -10.94 16.14
C GLN A 14 7.41 -12.10 15.64
N LEU A 15 6.84 -13.31 15.53
CA LEU A 15 7.56 -14.48 15.00
C LEU A 15 7.98 -14.31 13.55
N LEU A 16 7.17 -13.63 12.73
CA LEU A 16 7.52 -13.31 11.34
C LEU A 16 8.71 -12.35 11.23
N GLU A 17 8.93 -11.47 12.21
CA GLU A 17 10.13 -10.64 12.27
C GLU A 17 11.40 -11.45 12.64
N GLU A 18 11.22 -12.57 13.34
CA GLU A 18 12.35 -13.38 13.80
C GLU A 18 12.77 -14.46 12.79
N ARG A 19 11.81 -15.04 12.06
CA ARG A 19 12.05 -16.21 11.19
C ARG A 19 11.06 -16.33 10.02
N PRO A 20 11.47 -17.02 8.93
CA PRO A 20 10.56 -17.27 7.80
C PRO A 20 9.30 -18.04 8.19
N LEU A 21 8.20 -17.76 7.49
CA LEU A 21 6.88 -18.36 7.74
C LEU A 21 6.90 -19.90 7.83
N ASN A 22 7.63 -20.59 6.96
CA ASN A 22 7.76 -22.04 6.95
C ASN A 22 8.53 -22.63 8.15
N LYS A 23 9.08 -21.79 9.03
CA LYS A 23 9.73 -22.15 10.30
C LYS A 23 8.91 -21.79 11.52
N ILE A 24 7.71 -21.25 11.32
CA ILE A 24 6.78 -20.90 12.40
C ILE A 24 5.77 -22.04 12.54
N THR A 25 5.59 -22.52 13.77
CA THR A 25 4.66 -23.58 14.12
C THR A 25 3.59 -23.10 15.10
N VAL A 26 2.47 -23.84 15.16
CA VAL A 26 1.45 -23.58 16.20
C VAL A 26 2.05 -23.60 17.61
N LYS A 27 3.07 -24.47 17.85
CA LYS A 27 3.76 -24.52 19.15
C LYS A 27 4.45 -23.21 19.47
N ASP A 28 5.16 -22.61 18.50
CA ASP A 28 5.85 -21.34 18.72
C ASP A 28 4.88 -20.22 19.10
N VAL A 29 3.71 -20.19 18.46
CA VAL A 29 2.67 -19.16 18.72
C VAL A 29 2.04 -19.37 20.10
N VAL A 30 1.64 -20.60 20.45
CA VAL A 30 0.99 -20.88 21.75
C VAL A 30 1.96 -20.67 22.93
N ASP A 31 3.23 -21.03 22.75
CA ASP A 31 4.27 -20.80 23.77
C ASP A 31 4.48 -19.28 23.99
N ARG A 32 4.42 -18.47 22.91
CA ARG A 32 4.59 -17.01 22.99
C ARG A 32 3.38 -16.31 23.62
N CYS A 33 2.16 -16.82 23.39
CA CYS A 33 0.92 -16.27 23.95
C CYS A 33 0.60 -16.78 25.36
N ASP A 34 1.35 -17.76 25.87
CA ASP A 34 1.04 -18.49 27.09
C ASP A 34 -0.39 -19.08 27.08
N ILE A 35 -0.74 -19.75 25.98
CA ILE A 35 -2.02 -20.45 25.81
C ILE A 35 -1.79 -21.92 25.46
N ASN A 36 -2.84 -22.74 25.61
CA ASN A 36 -2.76 -24.13 25.16
C ASN A 36 -3.19 -24.27 23.69
N ARG A 37 -2.86 -25.44 23.08
CA ARG A 37 -3.19 -25.74 21.69
C ARG A 37 -4.70 -25.76 21.42
N ASN A 38 -5.52 -26.22 22.37
CA ASN A 38 -6.97 -26.23 22.19
C ASN A 38 -7.52 -24.81 22.07
N THR A 39 -6.96 -23.87 22.83
CA THR A 39 -7.29 -22.44 22.74
C THR A 39 -6.90 -21.88 21.36
N PHE A 40 -5.74 -22.26 20.82
CA PHE A 40 -5.36 -21.87 19.47
C PHE A 40 -6.37 -22.40 18.45
N TYR A 41 -6.65 -23.71 18.44
CA TYR A 41 -7.55 -24.34 17.48
C TYR A 41 -9.02 -23.95 17.62
N TYR A 42 -9.39 -23.30 18.72
CA TYR A 42 -10.69 -22.65 18.85
C TYR A 42 -10.81 -21.40 17.95
N TYR A 43 -9.70 -20.69 17.69
CA TYR A 43 -9.69 -19.44 16.91
C TYR A 43 -9.20 -19.61 15.48
N PHE A 44 -8.28 -20.54 15.25
CA PHE A 44 -7.60 -20.73 13.96
C PHE A 44 -7.32 -22.20 13.71
N SER A 45 -7.57 -22.67 12.51
CA SER A 45 -7.31 -24.06 12.11
C SER A 45 -5.81 -24.34 11.91
N ASP A 46 -5.06 -23.32 11.46
CA ASP A 46 -3.62 -23.43 11.25
C ASP A 46 -2.93 -22.05 11.26
N ILE A 47 -1.63 -22.07 10.95
CA ILE A 47 -0.79 -20.86 10.89
C ILE A 47 -1.15 -19.95 9.70
N TYR A 48 -1.67 -20.51 8.61
CA TYR A 48 -2.02 -19.73 7.43
C TYR A 48 -3.29 -18.91 7.66
N GLU A 49 -4.26 -19.47 8.41
CA GLU A 49 -5.44 -18.69 8.82
C GLU A 49 -5.07 -17.54 9.77
N VAL A 50 -4.01 -17.70 10.61
CA VAL A 50 -3.47 -16.58 11.41
C VAL A 50 -2.84 -15.53 10.50
N LEU A 51 -2.13 -15.93 9.44
CA LEU A 51 -1.57 -15.02 8.46
C LEU A 51 -2.65 -14.21 7.73
N ASP A 52 -3.71 -14.87 7.26
CA ASP A 52 -4.84 -14.21 6.61
C ASP A 52 -5.47 -13.17 7.54
N ALA A 53 -5.70 -13.54 8.81
CA ALA A 53 -6.23 -12.63 9.83
C ALA A 53 -5.28 -11.46 10.17
N LEU A 54 -3.96 -11.67 10.12
CA LEU A 54 -2.97 -10.61 10.27
C LEU A 54 -3.05 -9.61 9.10
N ILE A 55 -3.06 -10.10 7.87
CA ILE A 55 -3.13 -9.25 6.67
C ILE A 55 -4.46 -8.47 6.64
N GLU A 56 -5.58 -9.12 6.98
CA GLU A 56 -6.88 -8.46 7.11
C GLU A 56 -6.83 -7.33 8.14
N TYR A 57 -6.27 -7.61 9.33
CA TYR A 57 -6.12 -6.63 10.40
C TYR A 57 -5.26 -5.42 9.96
N GLU A 58 -4.09 -5.67 9.37
CA GLU A 58 -3.19 -4.60 8.90
C GLU A 58 -3.84 -3.78 7.77
N THR A 59 -4.59 -4.43 6.88
CA THR A 59 -5.37 -3.75 5.82
C THR A 59 -6.38 -2.80 6.45
N GLU A 60 -7.20 -3.28 7.39
CA GLU A 60 -8.18 -2.45 8.09
C GLU A 60 -7.55 -1.27 8.84
N GLN A 61 -6.40 -1.49 9.50
CA GLN A 61 -5.70 -0.40 10.19
C GLN A 61 -5.20 0.65 9.18
N SER A 62 -4.54 0.21 8.12
CA SER A 62 -4.01 1.11 7.08
C SER A 62 -5.08 1.94 6.38
N LEU A 63 -6.31 1.39 6.24
CA LEU A 63 -7.45 2.10 5.67
C LEU A 63 -8.13 3.05 6.67
N LYS A 64 -7.95 2.82 7.98
CA LYS A 64 -8.51 3.67 9.06
C LYS A 64 -7.57 4.83 9.45
N GLU A 65 -6.28 4.73 9.14
CA GLU A 65 -5.29 5.78 9.39
C GLU A 65 -5.51 6.95 8.42
N GLU A 66 -6.61 7.69 8.63
CA GLU A 66 -6.93 8.90 7.87
C GLU A 66 -6.52 10.13 8.66
N ASP A 67 -5.36 10.70 8.36
CA ASP A 67 -5.10 12.11 8.62
C ASP A 67 -5.62 12.91 7.41
N ALA A 68 -6.79 13.53 7.56
CA ALA A 68 -7.43 14.30 6.48
C ALA A 68 -6.61 15.54 6.08
N GLU A 69 -5.73 16.01 6.95
CA GLU A 69 -4.89 17.20 6.75
C GLU A 69 -3.51 16.86 6.18
N ALA A 70 -3.04 15.59 6.31
CA ALA A 70 -1.74 15.17 5.83
C ALA A 70 -1.58 15.44 4.32
N SER A 71 -0.40 15.93 3.94
CA SER A 71 -0.01 16.04 2.54
C SER A 71 0.29 14.65 1.96
N PHE A 72 0.23 14.55 0.63
CA PHE A 72 0.63 13.33 -0.08
C PHE A 72 2.02 12.83 0.33
N TYR A 73 2.98 13.76 0.48
CA TYR A 73 4.35 13.43 0.88
C TYR A 73 4.44 12.87 2.29
N GLU A 74 3.81 13.53 3.26
CA GLU A 74 3.87 13.12 4.68
C GLU A 74 3.25 11.75 4.87
N GLU A 75 2.09 11.49 4.27
CA GLU A 75 1.43 10.20 4.37
C GLU A 75 2.24 9.09 3.64
N LEU A 76 2.76 9.38 2.44
CA LEU A 76 3.60 8.43 1.71
C LEU A 76 4.88 8.10 2.49
N LEU A 77 5.52 9.09 3.10
CA LEU A 77 6.71 8.91 3.94
C LEU A 77 6.40 8.09 5.19
N HIS A 78 5.25 8.34 5.83
CA HIS A 78 4.79 7.55 6.97
C HIS A 78 4.61 6.07 6.58
N LYS A 79 3.89 5.79 5.47
CA LYS A 79 3.69 4.42 4.96
C LYS A 79 5.02 3.74 4.59
N TYR A 80 5.97 4.47 4.02
CA TYR A 80 7.32 3.98 3.75
C TYR A 80 8.04 3.54 5.02
N HIS A 81 7.98 4.34 6.10
CA HIS A 81 8.59 3.98 7.38
C HIS A 81 7.91 2.78 8.05
N LEU A 82 6.58 2.64 7.92
CA LEU A 82 5.87 1.44 8.39
C LEU A 82 6.39 0.18 7.68
N VAL A 83 6.55 0.21 6.36
CA VAL A 83 7.12 -0.92 5.60
C VAL A 83 8.55 -1.24 6.06
N LEU A 84 9.37 -0.22 6.36
CA LEU A 84 10.71 -0.42 6.91
C LEU A 84 10.71 -1.08 8.29
N ASN A 85 9.78 -0.71 9.16
CA ASN A 85 9.65 -1.29 10.49
C ASN A 85 9.34 -2.80 10.43
N TYR A 86 8.59 -3.24 9.42
CA TYR A 86 8.21 -4.65 9.19
C TYR A 86 9.02 -5.32 8.08
N ARG A 87 10.21 -4.79 7.74
CA ARG A 87 10.99 -5.23 6.57
C ARG A 87 11.33 -6.71 6.56
N LYS A 88 11.59 -7.33 7.72
CA LYS A 88 11.91 -8.75 7.81
C LYS A 88 10.69 -9.62 7.55
N ALA A 89 9.55 -9.32 8.22
CA ALA A 89 8.29 -10.03 8.01
C ALA A 89 7.86 -9.94 6.53
N ILE A 90 7.87 -8.74 5.96
CA ILE A 90 7.54 -8.49 4.55
C ILE A 90 8.47 -9.28 3.62
N GLY A 91 9.79 -9.26 3.88
CA GLY A 91 10.77 -10.02 3.10
C GLY A 91 10.54 -11.53 3.18
N HIS A 92 10.23 -12.06 4.36
CA HIS A 92 9.90 -13.47 4.57
C HIS A 92 8.62 -13.88 3.83
N LEU A 93 7.58 -13.03 3.86
CA LEU A 93 6.31 -13.29 3.15
C LEU A 93 6.50 -13.18 1.63
N TYR A 94 7.19 -12.15 1.14
CA TYR A 94 7.40 -11.90 -0.27
C TYR A 94 8.22 -13.00 -0.96
N THR A 95 9.14 -13.65 -0.25
CA THR A 95 9.93 -14.79 -0.74
C THR A 95 9.25 -16.15 -0.53
N SER A 96 8.09 -16.18 0.09
CA SER A 96 7.30 -17.38 0.38
C SER A 96 6.28 -17.70 -0.73
N LYS A 97 5.57 -18.82 -0.56
CA LYS A 97 4.41 -19.18 -1.41
C LYS A 97 3.24 -18.19 -1.29
N ASN A 98 3.24 -17.36 -0.23
CA ASN A 98 2.17 -16.40 0.07
C ASN A 98 2.49 -14.98 -0.43
N ARG A 99 3.40 -14.87 -1.42
CA ARG A 99 3.77 -13.60 -2.05
C ARG A 99 2.56 -12.84 -2.60
N GLU A 100 1.59 -13.55 -3.16
CA GLU A 100 0.37 -12.96 -3.72
C GLU A 100 -0.46 -12.25 -2.64
N LEU A 101 -0.58 -12.86 -1.45
CA LEU A 101 -1.30 -12.27 -0.33
C LEU A 101 -0.73 -10.90 0.07
N ILE A 102 0.60 -10.83 0.25
CA ILE A 102 1.25 -9.55 0.61
C ILE A 102 1.22 -8.54 -0.54
N SER A 103 1.26 -9.01 -1.79
CA SER A 103 1.12 -8.12 -2.94
C SER A 103 -0.29 -7.52 -3.00
N ASN A 104 -1.33 -8.32 -2.80
CA ASN A 104 -2.73 -7.84 -2.76
C ASN A 104 -2.96 -6.83 -1.63
N TYR A 105 -2.38 -7.07 -0.44
CA TYR A 105 -2.38 -6.07 0.62
C TYR A 105 -1.86 -4.71 0.13
N PHE A 106 -0.67 -4.71 -0.50
CA PHE A 106 -0.08 -3.47 -1.01
C PHE A 106 -0.92 -2.82 -2.11
N TYR A 107 -1.55 -3.60 -3.00
CA TYR A 107 -2.47 -3.07 -4.00
C TYR A 107 -3.64 -2.35 -3.33
N THR A 108 -4.32 -3.00 -2.39
CA THR A 108 -5.49 -2.45 -1.70
C THR A 108 -5.17 -1.14 -0.96
N VAL A 109 -4.11 -1.13 -0.16
CA VAL A 109 -3.78 0.07 0.65
C VAL A 109 -3.21 1.21 -0.18
N THR A 110 -2.50 0.90 -1.28
CA THR A 110 -1.95 1.94 -2.17
C THR A 110 -3.04 2.58 -3.02
N GLU A 111 -3.96 1.77 -3.55
CA GLU A 111 -5.11 2.28 -4.32
C GLU A 111 -5.97 3.21 -3.47
N ALA A 112 -6.31 2.80 -2.24
CA ALA A 112 -7.08 3.64 -1.31
C ALA A 112 -6.36 4.96 -0.99
N PHE A 113 -5.04 4.90 -0.72
CA PHE A 113 -4.21 6.07 -0.47
C PHE A 113 -4.23 7.03 -1.67
N VAL A 114 -3.98 6.53 -2.89
CA VAL A 114 -3.96 7.36 -4.09
C VAL A 114 -5.35 7.91 -4.41
N MET A 115 -6.41 7.09 -4.28
CA MET A 115 -7.79 7.51 -4.50
C MET A 115 -8.15 8.71 -3.62
N LYS A 116 -7.86 8.64 -2.32
CA LYS A 116 -8.09 9.74 -1.36
C LYS A 116 -7.46 11.05 -1.84
N HIS A 117 -6.19 10.99 -2.26
CA HIS A 117 -5.46 12.19 -2.69
C HIS A 117 -5.92 12.70 -4.06
N VAL A 118 -6.22 11.83 -5.03
CA VAL A 118 -6.76 12.23 -6.33
C VAL A 118 -8.14 12.88 -6.16
N GLN A 119 -9.02 12.32 -5.33
CA GLN A 119 -10.32 12.91 -5.04
C GLN A 119 -10.20 14.28 -4.35
N LYS A 120 -9.21 14.45 -3.44
CA LYS A 120 -8.92 15.73 -2.80
C LYS A 120 -8.55 16.80 -3.84
N GLU A 121 -7.71 16.44 -4.83
CA GLU A 121 -7.30 17.35 -5.92
C GLU A 121 -8.42 17.59 -6.95
N ALA A 122 -9.29 16.62 -7.17
CA ALA A 122 -10.45 16.74 -8.08
C ALA A 122 -11.62 17.52 -7.47
N LYS A 123 -11.55 17.89 -6.19
CA LYS A 123 -12.65 18.57 -5.49
C LYS A 123 -13.04 19.87 -6.20
N GLY A 124 -14.32 19.95 -6.61
CA GLY A 124 -14.85 21.10 -7.35
C GLY A 124 -14.63 21.04 -8.87
N MET A 125 -14.07 19.95 -9.40
CA MET A 125 -13.98 19.66 -10.82
C MET A 125 -15.06 18.66 -11.21
N ASP A 126 -15.63 18.81 -12.41
CA ASP A 126 -16.61 17.87 -12.99
C ASP A 126 -15.90 16.79 -13.82
N VAL A 127 -15.00 16.04 -13.15
CA VAL A 127 -14.23 14.94 -13.76
C VAL A 127 -15.04 13.65 -13.65
N PRO A 128 -15.27 12.89 -14.72
CA PRO A 128 -15.94 11.61 -14.66
C PRO A 128 -15.24 10.61 -13.75
N GLU A 129 -16.01 9.74 -13.14
CA GLU A 129 -15.49 8.70 -12.24
C GLU A 129 -14.51 7.74 -12.94
N GLU A 130 -14.75 7.43 -14.22
CA GLU A 130 -13.87 6.58 -15.04
C GLU A 130 -12.48 7.22 -15.24
N GLU A 131 -12.40 8.54 -15.40
CA GLU A 131 -11.14 9.28 -15.53
C GLU A 131 -10.40 9.37 -14.19
N ILE A 132 -11.13 9.61 -13.11
CA ILE A 132 -10.55 9.54 -11.75
C ILE A 132 -9.94 8.16 -11.52
N LYS A 133 -10.68 7.09 -11.86
CA LYS A 133 -10.20 5.72 -11.73
C LYS A 133 -8.95 5.47 -12.56
N PHE A 134 -8.90 5.91 -13.81
CA PHE A 134 -7.71 5.79 -14.67
C PHE A 134 -6.49 6.48 -14.03
N ILE A 135 -6.66 7.71 -13.50
CA ILE A 135 -5.59 8.45 -12.84
C ILE A 135 -5.11 7.72 -11.58
N VAL A 136 -6.05 7.17 -10.79
CA VAL A 136 -5.73 6.37 -9.61
C VAL A 136 -4.94 5.13 -9.99
N ASP A 137 -5.38 4.38 -11.00
CA ASP A 137 -4.69 3.18 -11.50
C ASP A 137 -3.28 3.52 -11.98
N PHE A 138 -3.10 4.62 -12.70
CA PHE A 138 -1.80 5.08 -13.20
C PHE A 138 -0.80 5.32 -12.06
N TYR A 139 -1.19 6.10 -11.04
CA TYR A 139 -0.30 6.41 -9.93
C TYR A 139 -0.11 5.20 -9.00
N SER A 140 -1.15 4.42 -8.72
CA SER A 140 -1.08 3.24 -7.86
C SER A 140 -0.14 2.19 -8.46
N ASN A 141 -0.29 1.85 -9.75
CA ASN A 141 0.59 0.89 -10.40
C ASN A 141 2.05 1.36 -10.45
N SER A 142 2.28 2.65 -10.63
CA SER A 142 3.64 3.22 -10.57
C SER A 142 4.26 3.05 -9.18
N LEU A 143 3.54 3.41 -8.10
CA LEU A 143 4.00 3.24 -6.71
C LEU A 143 4.25 1.77 -6.36
N ILE A 144 3.28 0.90 -6.66
CA ILE A 144 3.36 -0.53 -6.36
C ILE A 144 4.55 -1.16 -7.10
N GLY A 145 4.72 -0.85 -8.39
CA GLY A 145 5.85 -1.36 -9.17
C GLY A 145 7.20 -0.99 -8.57
N MET A 146 7.35 0.25 -8.10
CA MET A 146 8.57 0.71 -7.43
C MET A 146 8.74 0.05 -6.06
N MET A 147 7.68 -0.09 -5.28
CA MET A 147 7.70 -0.72 -3.97
C MET A 147 8.05 -2.22 -4.06
N LEU A 148 7.39 -2.97 -4.94
CA LEU A 148 7.68 -4.41 -5.11
C LEU A 148 9.11 -4.64 -5.62
N ARG A 149 9.64 -3.75 -6.47
CA ARG A 149 11.06 -3.78 -6.86
C ARG A 149 11.96 -3.54 -5.65
N TRP A 150 11.67 -2.54 -4.83
CA TRP A 150 12.44 -2.24 -3.63
C TRP A 150 12.42 -3.39 -2.62
N ILE A 151 11.26 -4.05 -2.42
CA ILE A 151 11.15 -5.26 -1.59
C ILE A 151 12.02 -6.39 -2.16
N LYS A 152 11.95 -6.62 -3.49
CA LYS A 152 12.77 -7.63 -4.19
C LYS A 152 14.27 -7.38 -4.03
N GLU A 153 14.72 -6.13 -3.97
CA GLU A 153 16.10 -5.71 -3.74
C GLU A 153 16.53 -5.81 -2.27
N GLY A 154 15.67 -6.31 -1.37
CA GLY A 154 15.96 -6.46 0.06
C GLY A 154 15.74 -5.20 0.87
N MET A 155 14.96 -4.26 0.35
CA MET A 155 14.60 -3.00 1.05
C MET A 155 15.83 -2.25 1.57
N PRO A 156 16.79 -1.87 0.70
CA PRO A 156 17.94 -1.08 1.13
C PRO A 156 17.47 0.24 1.72
N GLU A 157 18.10 0.64 2.84
CA GLU A 157 17.85 1.91 3.50
C GLU A 157 18.19 3.11 2.59
N LYS A 158 17.59 4.28 2.86
CA LYS A 158 17.85 5.55 2.15
C LYS A 158 17.17 5.70 0.79
N LYS A 159 15.85 5.50 0.75
CA LYS A 159 15.02 5.86 -0.40
C LYS A 159 14.20 7.17 -0.18
N ASP A 160 14.48 7.94 0.87
CA ASP A 160 13.73 9.18 1.19
C ASP A 160 13.70 10.14 0.00
N HIS A 161 14.82 10.29 -0.72
CA HIS A 161 14.88 11.10 -1.92
C HIS A 161 14.00 10.55 -3.06
N LEU A 162 13.75 9.24 -3.10
CA LEU A 162 12.84 8.62 -4.07
C LEU A 162 11.38 8.94 -3.72
N ILE A 163 11.04 8.85 -2.44
CA ILE A 163 9.72 9.25 -1.93
C ILE A 163 9.45 10.73 -2.23
N GLN A 164 10.44 11.59 -2.00
CA GLN A 164 10.35 13.01 -2.34
C GLN A 164 10.15 13.23 -3.84
N LYS A 165 10.96 12.59 -4.71
CA LYS A 165 10.81 12.69 -6.16
C LYS A 165 9.44 12.25 -6.64
N TRP A 166 8.93 11.16 -6.06
CA TRP A 166 7.63 10.64 -6.41
C TRP A 166 6.51 11.61 -6.02
N SER A 167 6.57 12.17 -4.81
CA SER A 167 5.62 13.18 -4.34
C SER A 167 5.66 14.44 -5.20
N VAL A 168 6.85 14.95 -5.55
CA VAL A 168 6.99 16.09 -6.47
C VAL A 168 6.38 15.78 -7.84
N SER A 169 6.61 14.58 -8.39
CA SER A 169 6.05 14.17 -9.67
C SER A 169 4.52 14.11 -9.63
N TYR A 170 3.94 13.53 -8.56
CA TYR A 170 2.50 13.51 -8.35
C TYR A 170 1.93 14.93 -8.29
N GLN A 171 2.45 15.79 -7.42
CA GLN A 171 1.98 17.17 -7.25
C GLN A 171 2.07 18.01 -8.53
N ALA A 172 3.13 17.78 -9.33
CA ALA A 172 3.33 18.51 -10.57
C ALA A 172 2.37 18.08 -11.69
N THR A 173 1.88 16.84 -11.66
CA THR A 173 1.18 16.25 -12.82
C THR A 173 -0.28 15.90 -12.56
N VAL A 174 -0.70 15.66 -11.31
CA VAL A 174 -2.08 15.23 -11.01
C VAL A 174 -3.13 16.24 -11.50
N LYS A 175 -2.92 17.54 -11.27
CA LYS A 175 -3.86 18.59 -11.72
C LYS A 175 -3.88 18.72 -13.23
N ILE A 176 -2.74 18.53 -13.89
CA ILE A 176 -2.64 18.55 -15.36
C ILE A 176 -3.45 17.40 -15.96
N LEU A 177 -3.37 16.18 -15.38
CA LEU A 177 -4.14 15.03 -15.82
C LEU A 177 -5.64 15.27 -15.62
N LEU A 178 -6.06 15.71 -14.42
CA LEU A 178 -7.46 16.03 -14.12
C LEU A 178 -8.04 17.10 -15.08
N GLN A 179 -7.27 18.14 -15.39
CA GLN A 179 -7.67 19.18 -16.34
C GLN A 179 -7.69 18.68 -17.78
N GLY A 180 -6.78 17.77 -18.16
CA GLY A 180 -6.75 17.13 -19.47
C GLY A 180 -8.03 16.33 -19.76
N CYS A 181 -8.50 15.57 -18.77
CA CYS A 181 -9.76 14.82 -18.89
C CYS A 181 -10.97 15.74 -19.13
N LEU A 182 -11.03 16.91 -18.48
CA LEU A 182 -12.09 17.91 -18.74
C LEU A 182 -12.01 18.50 -20.14
N ALA A 183 -10.81 18.71 -20.68
CA ALA A 183 -10.62 19.28 -22.01
C ALA A 183 -11.04 18.32 -23.15
N GLU A 184 -10.92 17.00 -22.94
CA GLU A 184 -11.38 15.98 -23.89
C GLU A 184 -12.89 15.92 -23.99
N GLN A 185 -13.62 16.22 -22.93
CA GLN A 185 -15.09 16.33 -22.92
C GLN A 185 -15.61 17.56 -23.69
N HIS A 186 -14.78 18.61 -23.80
CA HIS A 186 -15.10 19.84 -24.51
C HIS A 186 -14.06 20.10 -25.64
N PRO A 187 -14.23 19.49 -26.84
CA PRO A 187 -13.21 19.54 -27.92
C PRO A 187 -12.80 20.93 -28.39
N GLY A 188 -13.41 21.98 -27.87
CA GLY A 188 -13.02 23.39 -28.10
C GLY A 188 -11.91 23.94 -27.20
N ALA A 189 -11.55 23.22 -26.11
CA ALA A 189 -10.61 23.67 -25.08
C ALA A 189 -9.28 22.88 -25.05
N SER A 190 -8.79 22.39 -26.19
CA SER A 190 -7.60 21.53 -26.28
C SER A 190 -6.35 22.17 -25.71
N VAL A 191 -5.91 21.70 -24.54
CA VAL A 191 -4.63 22.07 -23.88
C VAL A 191 -3.42 21.58 -24.71
N PHE A 192 -3.59 20.56 -25.55
CA PHE A 192 -2.49 19.94 -26.32
C PHE A 192 -2.26 20.54 -27.71
N LYS A 193 -3.01 21.56 -28.16
CA LYS A 193 -2.86 22.16 -29.50
C LYS A 193 -1.71 23.16 -29.66
N ARG A 194 -0.88 23.42 -28.64
CA ARG A 194 0.15 24.48 -28.69
C ARG A 194 1.58 24.06 -29.01
N GLN A 195 1.89 22.81 -29.33
CA GLN A 195 3.27 22.39 -29.62
C GLN A 195 3.52 21.68 -30.95
N ALA A 196 2.56 21.69 -31.88
CA ALA A 196 2.72 20.96 -33.15
C ALA A 196 3.18 21.83 -34.36
N HIS A 197 3.54 23.10 -34.18
CA HIS A 197 4.01 23.94 -35.28
C HIS A 197 5.10 24.94 -34.83
N ASP A 198 6.29 24.38 -34.57
CA ASP A 198 7.54 25.12 -34.81
C ASP A 198 8.52 24.17 -35.51
N PRO A 199 8.88 24.37 -36.80
CA PRO A 199 9.92 23.62 -37.44
C PRO A 199 11.26 23.99 -36.79
N LEU A 200 12.00 22.96 -36.39
CA LEU A 200 13.37 23.09 -35.91
C LEU A 200 14.23 23.77 -36.99
N PRO A 201 15.16 24.67 -36.57
CA PRO A 201 16.08 25.37 -37.46
C PRO A 201 17.10 24.45 -38.13
#